data_8c1a5c854e83df1d41a1134ed70d550f
#
_entry.id   8c1a5c854e83df1d41a1134ed70d550f
#
_cell.length_a   1.000
_cell.length_b   1.000
_cell.length_c   1.000
_cell.angle_alpha   90.00
_cell.angle_beta   90.00
_cell.angle_gamma   90.00
#
_symmetry.space_group_name_H-M   'P 1'
#
loop_
_entity.id
_entity.type
_entity.pdbx_description
1 polymer ?
#
loop_
_entity_poly.entity_id
_entity_poly.type
_entity_poly.pdbx_seq_one_letter_code
_entity_poly.pdbx_strand_id
1 'polypeptide(L)'
;ELSSARVRASKKFSKAVTEEIRGLHMSAEIRVDVRQPGEKAGELGLHGIDEVEFQLVQGGNVNPLAGSASGGELSRVMLALEVVLAAGTKGGRTMVFDEVDAGVGGKAAVEIGRRLAKLAVDNQVIVVTHLPQVAAFGDAHVYVAKATSADSVTSSVRTLSEDERVEE
;
A
#
# COMPACT_ATOMS: atom_id res chain seq x y z
N GLU A 1 -15.07 -6.28 -26.64
CA GLU A 1 -15.78 -6.75 -25.42
C GLU A 1 -14.87 -6.64 -24.19
N LEU A 2 -13.65 -7.20 -24.21
CA LEU A 2 -12.67 -7.13 -23.12
C LEU A 2 -12.29 -5.68 -22.78
N SER A 3 -11.95 -4.86 -23.75
CA SER A 3 -11.57 -3.45 -23.54
C SER A 3 -12.70 -2.64 -22.88
N SER A 4 -13.93 -2.85 -23.29
CA SER A 4 -15.08 -2.18 -22.68
C SER A 4 -15.29 -2.62 -21.21
N ALA A 5 -14.99 -3.89 -20.90
CA ALA A 5 -15.02 -4.39 -19.53
C ALA A 5 -13.92 -3.75 -18.67
N ARG A 6 -12.70 -3.65 -19.21
CA ARG A 6 -11.56 -2.98 -18.55
C ARG A 6 -11.84 -1.50 -18.27
N VAL A 7 -12.37 -0.76 -19.24
CA VAL A 7 -12.74 0.66 -19.06
C VAL A 7 -13.81 0.83 -17.97
N ARG A 8 -14.78 -0.08 -17.88
CA ARG A 8 -15.77 -0.02 -16.79
C ARG A 8 -15.16 -0.37 -15.44
N ALA A 9 -14.30 -1.39 -15.40
CA ALA A 9 -13.62 -1.81 -14.19
C ALA A 9 -12.65 -0.73 -13.70
N SER A 10 -11.88 -0.10 -14.60
CA SER A 10 -10.92 0.95 -14.25
C SER A 10 -11.56 2.14 -13.56
N LYS A 11 -12.74 2.58 -14.02
CA LYS A 11 -13.47 3.68 -13.38
C LYS A 11 -13.91 3.36 -11.96
N LYS A 12 -14.44 2.16 -11.72
CA LYS A 12 -14.86 1.71 -10.38
C LYS A 12 -13.66 1.57 -9.45
N PHE A 13 -12.60 0.97 -9.96
CA PHE A 13 -11.36 0.74 -9.22
C PHE A 13 -10.68 2.06 -8.85
N SER A 14 -10.48 2.97 -9.80
CA SER A 14 -9.91 4.30 -9.57
C SER A 14 -10.67 5.06 -8.48
N LYS A 15 -12.01 5.03 -8.52
CA LYS A 15 -12.84 5.68 -7.50
C LYS A 15 -12.61 5.07 -6.12
N ALA A 16 -12.68 3.75 -6.00
CA ALA A 16 -12.52 3.06 -4.71
C ALA A 16 -11.13 3.29 -4.11
N VAL A 17 -10.07 3.19 -4.91
CA VAL A 17 -8.69 3.43 -4.44
C VAL A 17 -8.49 4.89 -4.05
N THR A 18 -9.05 5.83 -4.80
CA THR A 18 -8.98 7.26 -4.45
C THR A 18 -9.68 7.56 -3.12
N GLU A 19 -10.81 6.90 -2.83
CA GLU A 19 -11.49 7.02 -1.54
C GLU A 19 -10.61 6.51 -0.39
N GLU A 20 -9.93 5.38 -0.56
CA GLU A 20 -8.97 4.86 0.43
C GLU A 20 -7.76 5.77 0.62
N ILE A 21 -7.19 6.32 -0.46
CA ILE A 21 -6.07 7.28 -0.42
C ILE A 21 -6.46 8.54 0.37
N ARG A 22 -7.65 9.08 0.13
CA ARG A 22 -8.17 10.22 0.89
C ARG A 22 -8.35 9.88 2.37
N GLY A 23 -8.81 8.67 2.68
CA GLY A 23 -8.90 8.16 4.04
C GLY A 23 -7.53 8.02 4.74
N LEU A 24 -6.45 7.92 3.99
CA LEU A 24 -5.06 7.96 4.48
C LEU A 24 -4.50 9.40 4.57
N HIS A 25 -5.36 10.42 4.46
CA HIS A 25 -4.99 11.84 4.47
C HIS A 25 -4.00 12.25 3.37
N MET A 26 -4.05 11.60 2.22
CA MET A 26 -3.27 11.98 1.05
C MET A 26 -4.11 12.79 0.07
N SER A 27 -3.54 13.91 -0.41
CA SER A 27 -4.17 14.76 -1.42
C SER A 27 -3.80 14.31 -2.83
N ALA A 28 -4.11 13.06 -3.14
CA ALA A 28 -3.82 12.44 -4.43
C ALA A 28 -5.02 11.60 -4.91
N GLU A 29 -5.05 11.29 -6.19
CA GLU A 29 -6.04 10.41 -6.81
C GLU A 29 -5.34 9.36 -7.67
N ILE A 30 -5.88 8.16 -7.74
CA ILE A 30 -5.46 7.15 -8.72
C ILE A 30 -6.35 7.23 -9.94
N ARG A 31 -5.72 7.24 -11.09
CA ARG A 31 -6.36 7.02 -12.38
C ARG A 31 -5.79 5.76 -13.00
N VAL A 32 -6.66 4.92 -13.52
CA VAL A 32 -6.27 3.78 -14.35
C VAL A 32 -6.64 4.12 -15.78
N ASP A 33 -5.63 4.34 -16.60
CA ASP A 33 -5.77 4.64 -18.01
C ASP A 33 -5.75 3.35 -18.82
N VAL A 34 -6.72 3.17 -19.69
CA VAL A 34 -6.85 2.00 -20.56
C VAL A 34 -6.85 2.50 -22.00
N ARG A 35 -5.72 2.31 -22.67
CA ARG A 35 -5.51 2.73 -24.05
C ARG A 35 -5.59 1.53 -24.99
N GLN A 36 -6.24 1.73 -26.12
CA GLN A 36 -6.13 0.81 -27.24
C GLN A 36 -5.01 1.32 -28.16
N PRO A 37 -3.98 0.53 -28.46
CA PRO A 37 -3.06 0.87 -29.51
C PRO A 37 -3.86 1.03 -30.82
N GLY A 38 -3.61 2.13 -31.56
CA GLY A 38 -4.29 2.42 -32.82
C GLY A 38 -4.08 1.33 -33.87
N GLU A 39 -4.31 1.63 -35.16
CA GLU A 39 -4.20 0.69 -36.30
C GLU A 39 -2.86 -0.06 -36.41
N LYS A 40 -1.84 0.37 -35.68
CA LYS A 40 -0.57 -0.35 -35.48
C LYS A 40 -0.60 -1.30 -34.28
N ALA A 41 -1.78 -1.79 -33.90
CA ALA A 41 -1.89 -2.82 -32.89
C ALA A 41 -0.98 -3.97 -33.29
N GLY A 42 0.08 -4.16 -32.52
CA GLY A 42 0.95 -5.31 -32.64
C GLY A 42 0.15 -6.61 -32.46
N GLU A 43 0.81 -7.72 -32.55
CA GLU A 43 0.19 -9.03 -32.38
C GLU A 43 -0.59 -9.09 -31.06
N LEU A 44 -1.78 -9.69 -31.09
CA LEU A 44 -2.59 -9.99 -29.90
C LEU A 44 -1.76 -10.79 -28.89
N GLY A 45 -1.42 -10.16 -27.78
CA GLY A 45 -0.73 -10.84 -26.68
C GLY A 45 -1.71 -11.66 -25.82
N LEU A 46 -1.16 -12.41 -24.86
CA LEU A 46 -1.94 -13.20 -23.89
C LEU A 46 -2.93 -12.34 -23.09
N HIS A 47 -2.63 -11.06 -22.94
CA HIS A 47 -3.46 -10.09 -22.20
C HIS A 47 -4.31 -9.19 -23.11
N GLY A 48 -4.41 -9.51 -24.41
CA GLY A 48 -5.12 -8.71 -25.41
C GLY A 48 -4.27 -7.54 -25.91
N ILE A 49 -4.94 -6.51 -26.46
CA ILE A 49 -4.29 -5.36 -27.10
C ILE A 49 -4.25 -4.09 -26.24
N ASP A 50 -4.99 -4.07 -25.11
CA ASP A 50 -5.07 -2.86 -24.30
C ASP A 50 -3.80 -2.66 -23.49
N GLU A 51 -3.31 -1.43 -23.46
CA GLU A 51 -2.30 -0.97 -22.53
C GLU A 51 -3.00 -0.37 -21.28
N VAL A 52 -2.61 -0.84 -20.10
CA VAL A 52 -3.17 -0.38 -18.83
C VAL A 52 -2.07 0.29 -18.02
N GLU A 53 -2.27 1.57 -17.70
CA GLU A 53 -1.33 2.36 -16.93
C GLU A 53 -2.00 2.87 -15.65
N PHE A 54 -1.34 2.66 -14.51
CA PHE A 54 -1.72 3.28 -13.25
C PHE A 54 -1.02 4.64 -13.13
N GLN A 55 -1.80 5.69 -12.89
CA GLN A 55 -1.34 7.06 -12.80
C GLN A 55 -1.70 7.65 -11.45
N LEU A 56 -0.77 8.41 -10.88
CA LEU A 56 -0.99 9.26 -9.71
C LEU A 56 -1.30 10.68 -10.16
N VAL A 57 -2.42 11.21 -9.70
CA VAL A 57 -2.84 12.60 -9.97
C VAL A 57 -2.68 13.39 -8.68
N GLN A 58 -1.80 14.39 -8.69
CA GLN A 58 -1.51 15.22 -7.53
C GLN A 58 -1.20 16.65 -7.97
N GLY A 59 -1.85 17.64 -7.34
CA GLY A 59 -1.63 19.05 -7.66
C GLY A 59 -1.90 19.42 -9.13
N GLY A 60 -2.78 18.68 -9.81
CA GLY A 60 -3.06 18.87 -11.25
C GLY A 60 -2.10 18.15 -12.18
N ASN A 61 -1.01 17.56 -11.67
CA ASN A 61 -0.07 16.77 -12.47
C ASN A 61 -0.54 15.31 -12.53
N VAL A 62 -0.37 14.70 -13.70
CA VAL A 62 -0.67 13.29 -13.95
C VAL A 62 0.63 12.58 -14.30
N ASN A 63 1.07 11.67 -13.46
CA ASN A 63 2.33 10.95 -13.67
C ASN A 63 2.07 9.43 -13.58
N PRO A 64 2.86 8.61 -14.30
CA PRO A 64 2.85 7.18 -14.08
C PRO A 64 3.10 6.87 -12.59
N LEU A 65 2.37 5.93 -12.00
CA LEU A 65 2.56 5.56 -10.60
C LEU A 65 3.99 5.07 -10.34
N ALA A 66 4.55 4.32 -11.28
CA ALA A 66 5.93 3.88 -11.23
C ALA A 66 6.89 5.09 -11.36
N GLY A 67 7.63 5.38 -10.30
CA GLY A 67 8.65 6.42 -10.27
C GLY A 67 8.18 7.85 -9.96
N SER A 68 6.91 8.06 -9.61
CA SER A 68 6.36 9.41 -9.36
C SER A 68 6.14 9.77 -7.90
N ALA A 69 6.17 8.78 -7.00
CA ALA A 69 5.91 8.96 -5.57
C ALA A 69 7.17 8.76 -4.74
N SER A 70 7.24 9.39 -3.56
CA SER A 70 8.22 9.04 -2.53
C SER A 70 7.96 7.64 -1.98
N GLY A 71 8.97 6.99 -1.35
CA GLY A 71 8.82 5.64 -0.78
C GLY A 71 7.57 5.50 0.09
N GLY A 72 7.40 6.40 1.08
CA GLY A 72 6.23 6.37 1.96
C GLY A 72 4.89 6.67 1.26
N GLU A 73 4.86 7.55 0.26
CA GLU A 73 3.64 7.79 -0.52
C GLU A 73 3.28 6.57 -1.35
N LEU A 74 4.25 5.95 -2.00
CA LEU A 74 4.04 4.73 -2.79
C LEU A 74 3.54 3.59 -1.90
N SER A 75 4.13 3.39 -0.72
CA SER A 75 3.70 2.35 0.24
C SER A 75 2.25 2.56 0.68
N ARG A 76 1.82 3.81 0.92
CA ARG A 76 0.41 4.12 1.25
C ARG A 76 -0.54 3.93 0.06
N VAL A 77 -0.11 4.25 -1.16
CA VAL A 77 -0.88 3.94 -2.36
C VAL A 77 -1.03 2.43 -2.52
N MET A 78 0.04 1.67 -2.31
CA MET A 78 -0.01 0.20 -2.35
C MET A 78 -0.93 -0.37 -1.27
N LEU A 79 -0.93 0.19 -0.06
CA LEU A 79 -1.88 -0.17 0.98
C LEU A 79 -3.34 0.06 0.53
N ALA A 80 -3.64 1.21 -0.04
CA ALA A 80 -4.98 1.51 -0.56
C ALA A 80 -5.41 0.55 -1.67
N LEU A 81 -4.50 0.21 -2.58
CA LEU A 81 -4.73 -0.77 -3.64
C LEU A 81 -5.05 -2.15 -3.05
N GLU A 82 -4.26 -2.63 -2.09
CA GLU A 82 -4.46 -3.93 -1.46
C GLU A 82 -5.77 -4.00 -0.67
N VAL A 83 -6.17 -2.94 0.02
CA VAL A 83 -7.47 -2.87 0.71
C VAL A 83 -8.64 -3.03 -0.26
N VAL A 84 -8.58 -2.37 -1.42
CA VAL A 84 -9.63 -2.48 -2.45
C VAL A 84 -9.63 -3.87 -3.11
N LEU A 85 -8.46 -4.43 -3.39
CA LEU A 85 -8.33 -5.75 -4.02
C LEU A 85 -8.73 -6.88 -3.06
N ALA A 86 -8.43 -6.76 -1.76
CA ALA A 86 -8.79 -7.75 -0.75
C ALA A 86 -10.29 -7.94 -0.62
N ALA A 87 -11.08 -6.87 -0.85
CA ALA A 87 -12.54 -6.94 -0.80
C ALA A 87 -13.17 -7.90 -1.83
N GLY A 88 -12.42 -8.30 -2.86
CA GLY A 88 -12.90 -9.21 -3.92
C GLY A 88 -12.17 -10.56 -3.99
N THR A 89 -11.20 -10.81 -3.10
CA THR A 89 -10.38 -12.03 -3.14
C THR A 89 -10.43 -12.78 -1.80
N LYS A 90 -10.35 -14.11 -1.85
CA LYS A 90 -10.13 -14.92 -0.64
C LYS A 90 -8.74 -14.65 -0.11
N GLY A 91 -8.60 -14.54 1.22
CA GLY A 91 -7.35 -14.29 1.92
C GLY A 91 -6.30 -15.40 1.77
N GLY A 92 -5.34 -15.41 2.70
CA GLY A 92 -4.26 -16.41 2.76
C GLY A 92 -2.97 -15.96 2.08
N ARG A 93 -2.81 -14.65 1.82
CA ARG A 93 -1.56 -14.04 1.32
C ARG A 93 -0.72 -13.52 2.47
N THR A 94 0.60 -13.47 2.28
CA THR A 94 1.52 -12.71 3.14
C THR A 94 1.85 -11.39 2.45
N MET A 95 1.62 -10.29 3.14
CA MET A 95 1.89 -8.93 2.68
C MET A 95 2.92 -8.28 3.58
N VAL A 96 3.88 -7.58 2.99
CA VAL A 96 4.92 -6.85 3.72
C VAL A 96 4.82 -5.37 3.37
N PHE A 97 4.69 -4.53 4.39
CA PHE A 97 4.66 -3.08 4.24
C PHE A 97 5.85 -2.46 4.96
N ASP A 98 6.67 -1.76 4.20
CA ASP A 98 7.79 -0.97 4.70
C ASP A 98 7.56 0.51 4.39
N GLU A 99 8.03 1.40 5.26
CA GLU A 99 7.91 2.86 5.13
C GLU A 99 6.46 3.38 4.97
N VAL A 100 5.43 2.58 5.27
CA VAL A 100 4.02 2.99 5.08
C VAL A 100 3.65 4.20 5.95
N ASP A 101 4.34 4.40 7.07
CA ASP A 101 4.18 5.48 8.03
C ASP A 101 5.21 6.61 7.88
N ALA A 102 6.07 6.56 6.85
CA ALA A 102 7.07 7.59 6.62
C ALA A 102 6.42 8.97 6.36
N GLY A 103 6.85 9.96 7.13
CA GLY A 103 6.38 11.35 7.02
C GLY A 103 4.94 11.59 7.49
N VAL A 104 4.33 10.66 8.21
CA VAL A 104 2.98 10.82 8.78
C VAL A 104 3.00 10.72 10.30
N GLY A 105 1.91 11.11 10.93
CA GLY A 105 1.71 11.01 12.37
C GLY A 105 0.25 11.25 12.75
N GLY A 106 -0.06 11.22 14.02
CA GLY A 106 -1.38 11.53 14.56
C GLY A 106 -2.50 10.69 13.93
N LYS A 107 -3.54 11.35 13.43
CA LYS A 107 -4.71 10.67 12.86
C LYS A 107 -4.41 9.84 11.63
N ALA A 108 -3.47 10.26 10.79
CA ALA A 108 -3.09 9.52 9.60
C ALA A 108 -2.44 8.17 9.95
N ALA A 109 -1.58 8.14 10.97
CA ALA A 109 -0.99 6.90 11.46
C ALA A 109 -2.04 5.90 11.99
N VAL A 110 -3.05 6.39 12.73
CA VAL A 110 -4.18 5.56 13.19
C VAL A 110 -4.96 4.97 12.01
N GLU A 111 -5.19 5.75 10.97
CA GLU A 111 -5.90 5.27 9.77
C GLU A 111 -5.09 4.23 8.98
N ILE A 112 -3.76 4.35 8.96
CA ILE A 112 -2.87 3.32 8.43
C ILE A 112 -3.01 2.02 9.23
N GLY A 113 -2.85 2.08 10.55
CA GLY A 113 -2.97 0.92 11.43
C GLY A 113 -4.32 0.21 11.27
N ARG A 114 -5.42 0.97 11.19
CA ARG A 114 -6.76 0.42 10.98
C ARG A 114 -6.90 -0.36 9.68
N ARG A 115 -6.30 0.11 8.58
CA ARG A 115 -6.33 -0.57 7.28
C ARG A 115 -5.47 -1.82 7.27
N LEU A 116 -4.31 -1.77 7.91
CA LEU A 116 -3.43 -2.93 8.08
C LEU A 116 -4.14 -4.03 8.89
N ALA A 117 -4.77 -3.67 10.02
CA ALA A 117 -5.57 -4.60 10.82
C ALA A 117 -6.74 -5.20 10.02
N LYS A 118 -7.42 -4.40 9.19
CA LYS A 118 -8.48 -4.90 8.31
C LYS A 118 -7.95 -5.92 7.29
N LEU A 119 -6.77 -5.71 6.73
CA LEU A 119 -6.13 -6.68 5.83
C LEU A 119 -5.71 -7.95 6.57
N ALA A 120 -5.30 -7.83 7.83
CA ALA A 120 -4.82 -8.94 8.66
C ALA A 120 -5.92 -9.93 9.04
N VAL A 121 -7.20 -9.58 8.92
CA VAL A 121 -8.32 -10.50 9.21
C VAL A 121 -8.23 -11.79 8.38
N ASP A 122 -7.87 -11.68 7.11
CA ASP A 122 -7.83 -12.82 6.18
C ASP A 122 -6.41 -13.11 5.64
N ASN A 123 -5.41 -12.33 6.05
CA ASN A 123 -4.05 -12.40 5.51
C ASN A 123 -3.01 -12.30 6.63
N GLN A 124 -1.78 -12.74 6.35
CA GLN A 124 -0.64 -12.36 7.18
C GLN A 124 -0.13 -10.99 6.73
N VAL A 125 -0.07 -10.04 7.65
CA VAL A 125 0.44 -8.69 7.39
C VAL A 125 1.67 -8.44 8.25
N ILE A 126 2.80 -8.17 7.62
CA ILE A 126 4.06 -7.83 8.28
C ILE A 126 4.30 -6.35 8.00
N VAL A 127 4.53 -5.57 9.05
CA VAL A 127 4.72 -4.13 8.95
C VAL A 127 6.01 -3.72 9.65
N VAL A 128 6.83 -2.94 8.97
CA VAL A 128 7.96 -2.23 9.58
C VAL A 128 7.48 -0.81 9.90
N THR A 129 7.47 -0.47 11.18
CA THR A 129 6.96 0.83 11.67
C THR A 129 7.80 1.36 12.82
N HIS A 130 7.86 2.66 12.95
CA HIS A 130 8.44 3.37 14.09
C HIS A 130 7.37 4.14 14.87
N LEU A 131 6.10 4.02 14.48
CA LEU A 131 5.00 4.74 15.10
C LEU A 131 4.19 3.84 16.03
N PRO A 132 4.07 4.16 17.33
CA PRO A 132 3.25 3.39 18.26
C PRO A 132 1.78 3.35 17.85
N GLN A 133 1.28 4.39 17.15
CA GLN A 133 -0.09 4.42 16.63
C GLN A 133 -0.36 3.35 15.58
N VAL A 134 0.66 2.89 14.85
CA VAL A 134 0.56 1.77 13.89
C VAL A 134 0.79 0.45 14.61
N ALA A 135 1.84 0.36 15.42
CA ALA A 135 2.21 -0.84 16.18
C ALA A 135 1.09 -1.34 17.11
N ALA A 136 0.30 -0.42 17.67
CA ALA A 136 -0.84 -0.76 18.55
C ALA A 136 -1.93 -1.61 17.89
N PHE A 137 -1.99 -1.67 16.56
CA PHE A 137 -2.93 -2.52 15.81
C PHE A 137 -2.42 -3.93 15.53
N GLY A 138 -1.15 -4.21 15.84
CA GLY A 138 -0.56 -5.53 15.58
C GLY A 138 -0.96 -6.56 16.63
N ASP A 139 -1.22 -7.81 16.20
CA ASP A 139 -1.45 -8.96 17.09
C ASP A 139 -0.15 -9.42 17.76
N ALA A 140 0.97 -9.26 17.08
CA ALA A 140 2.32 -9.55 17.59
C ALA A 140 3.25 -8.37 17.33
N HIS A 141 4.16 -8.12 18.27
CA HIS A 141 5.15 -7.05 18.16
C HIS A 141 6.56 -7.64 18.25
N VAL A 142 7.34 -7.43 17.21
CA VAL A 142 8.73 -7.85 17.13
C VAL A 142 9.60 -6.60 17.21
N TYR A 143 10.35 -6.49 18.30
CA TYR A 143 11.26 -5.38 18.55
C TYR A 143 12.63 -5.67 17.96
N VAL A 144 13.17 -4.72 17.19
CA VAL A 144 14.51 -4.80 16.58
C VAL A 144 15.39 -3.71 17.19
N ALA A 145 16.37 -4.11 17.97
CA ALA A 145 17.35 -3.19 18.54
C ALA A 145 18.70 -3.33 17.85
N LYS A 146 19.38 -2.19 17.66
CA LYS A 146 20.77 -2.12 17.19
C LYS A 146 21.65 -1.61 18.32
N ALA A 147 22.66 -2.40 18.69
CA ALA A 147 23.71 -1.97 19.60
C ALA A 147 24.99 -1.72 18.80
N THR A 148 25.51 -0.49 18.88
CA THR A 148 26.76 -0.09 18.23
C THR A 148 27.84 0.04 19.30
N SER A 149 28.91 -0.74 19.18
CA SER A 149 30.17 -0.59 19.95
C SER A 149 31.27 -0.04 19.04
N ALA A 150 32.41 0.31 19.60
CA ALA A 150 33.53 0.87 18.83
C ALA A 150 34.00 -0.03 17.67
N ASP A 151 33.84 -1.36 17.81
CA ASP A 151 34.34 -2.35 16.85
C ASP A 151 33.26 -3.22 16.20
N SER A 152 32.00 -3.07 16.59
CA SER A 152 30.91 -3.94 16.05
C SER A 152 29.52 -3.30 16.11
N VAL A 153 28.69 -3.69 15.15
CA VAL A 153 27.24 -3.41 15.17
C VAL A 153 26.52 -4.76 15.30
N THR A 154 25.77 -4.91 16.38
CA THR A 154 24.95 -6.10 16.60
C THR A 154 23.48 -5.73 16.55
N SER A 155 22.68 -6.57 15.90
CA SER A 155 21.22 -6.43 15.90
C SER A 155 20.60 -7.56 16.72
N SER A 156 19.66 -7.23 17.58
CA SER A 156 18.89 -8.20 18.34
C SER A 156 17.42 -8.10 17.96
N VAL A 157 16.74 -9.24 17.98
CA VAL A 157 15.30 -9.35 17.66
C VAL A 157 14.62 -10.10 18.78
N ARG A 158 13.53 -9.56 19.33
CA ARG A 158 12.72 -10.23 20.33
C ARG A 158 11.25 -9.93 20.14
N THR A 159 10.39 -10.88 20.47
CA THR A 159 8.95 -10.65 20.54
C THR A 159 8.62 -10.04 21.90
N LEU A 160 7.82 -9.00 21.91
CA LEU A 160 7.37 -8.33 23.12
C LEU A 160 6.15 -9.04 23.71
N SER A 161 6.07 -9.11 25.04
CA SER A 161 4.85 -9.40 25.78
C SER A 161 3.87 -8.21 25.73
N GLU A 162 2.63 -8.40 26.17
CA GLU A 162 1.64 -7.33 26.20
C GLU A 162 2.08 -6.16 27.11
N ASP A 163 2.66 -6.45 28.25
CA ASP A 163 3.15 -5.42 29.18
C ASP A 163 4.32 -4.63 28.57
N GLU A 164 5.28 -5.31 27.94
CA GLU A 164 6.41 -4.67 27.28
C GLU A 164 5.98 -3.79 26.08
N ARG A 165 4.89 -4.12 25.40
CA ARG A 165 4.33 -3.29 24.30
C ARG A 165 3.79 -1.95 24.75
N VAL A 166 3.41 -1.83 26.02
CA VAL A 166 2.91 -0.57 26.59
C VAL A 166 4.06 0.35 26.99
N GLU A 167 5.21 -0.22 27.33
CA GLU A 167 6.41 0.51 27.73
C GLU A 167 7.23 1.02 26.54
N GLU A 168 7.14 0.36 25.38
CA GLU A 168 7.81 0.72 24.13
C GLU A 168 7.12 1.92 23.44
#